data_f8800ad1925fb8b87c7243e2485ec925
#
_entry.id   f8800ad1925fb8b87c7243e2485ec925
#
_cell.length_a   1.000
_cell.length_b   1.000
_cell.length_c   1.000
_cell.angle_alpha   90.00
_cell.angle_beta   90.00
_cell.angle_gamma   90.00
#
_symmetry.space_group_name_H-M   'P 1'
#
loop_
_entity.id
_entity.type
_entity.pdbx_description
1 polymer ?
#
loop_
_entity_poly.entity_id
_entity_poly.type
_entity_poly.pdbx_seq_one_letter_code
_entity_poly.pdbx_strand_id
1 'polypeptide(L)'
;MRKALLTTAALAALCVPSAVMAKDIVVGVSWSNFQEERWKTDEAAIKDALAPSGAKYISADAQASPTKQLTDVEDLISKGANVLIILAMDSEAILPAVKKANDEGIPVIAYDREIESPSALYLTFDNVGVGRMMAKAVEAAKPAGNYAFIKGDKGDPNADFLFSGIAEVLKPAMDAGKIKNVGESYSDGWKPDNAQKNMEQILTKNNNKVDAVVCENDGMAGGVVAALKAQGLAGVVPVSGQDGDKAAINRIALGTQTVSIWKDSRDLGKLAGQSAVALAQGKKMTALPGVKPFSGGAKHVTVSGVLLTPLAVTRANLNVIVDKGWITKAEVCAGANPAVVPYCK
;
A
#
# COMPACT_ATOMS: atom_id res chain seq x y z
N MET A 1 -27.38 -24.06 87.35
CA MET A 1 -27.26 -22.94 86.38
C MET A 1 -26.07 -23.21 85.47
N ARG A 2 -26.32 -23.74 84.26
CA ARG A 2 -25.25 -24.02 83.25
C ARG A 2 -25.29 -22.91 82.22
N LYS A 3 -24.19 -22.17 82.09
CA LYS A 3 -24.03 -21.15 81.04
C LYS A 3 -23.54 -21.83 79.75
N ALA A 4 -24.33 -21.75 78.68
CA ALA A 4 -23.91 -22.16 77.34
C ALA A 4 -23.13 -21.02 76.69
N LEU A 5 -21.86 -21.28 76.28
CA LEU A 5 -21.11 -20.40 75.39
C LEU A 5 -21.46 -20.71 73.93
N LEU A 6 -22.01 -19.74 73.24
CA LEU A 6 -22.15 -19.74 71.80
C LEU A 6 -20.86 -19.22 71.14
N THR A 7 -20.17 -20.10 70.42
CA THR A 7 -18.99 -19.75 69.60
C THR A 7 -19.50 -19.43 68.17
N THR A 8 -19.42 -18.15 67.80
CA THR A 8 -19.71 -17.69 66.45
C THR A 8 -18.47 -17.90 65.55
N ALA A 9 -18.53 -18.84 64.62
CA ALA A 9 -17.47 -19.02 63.63
C ALA A 9 -17.72 -18.04 62.51
N ALA A 10 -16.81 -17.05 62.35
CA ALA A 10 -16.79 -16.13 61.22
C ALA A 10 -16.16 -16.82 60.01
N LEU A 11 -16.95 -17.12 58.95
CA LEU A 11 -16.46 -17.59 57.65
C LEU A 11 -15.84 -16.38 56.92
N ALA A 12 -14.52 -16.27 56.89
CA ALA A 12 -13.83 -15.34 56.00
C ALA A 12 -13.85 -15.88 54.57
N ALA A 13 -14.69 -15.29 53.72
CA ALA A 13 -14.71 -15.56 52.27
C ALA A 13 -13.42 -14.97 51.65
N LEU A 14 -12.47 -15.83 51.30
CA LEU A 14 -11.30 -15.48 50.51
C LEU A 14 -11.79 -15.16 49.07
N CYS A 15 -11.95 -13.87 48.76
CA CYS A 15 -12.04 -13.40 47.37
C CYS A 15 -10.67 -13.60 46.73
N VAL A 16 -10.48 -14.73 46.04
CA VAL A 16 -9.34 -14.93 45.12
C VAL A 16 -9.61 -14.04 43.91
N PRO A 17 -8.80 -13.04 43.61
CA PRO A 17 -8.96 -12.30 42.36
C PRO A 17 -8.74 -13.28 41.23
N SER A 18 -9.79 -13.54 40.43
CA SER A 18 -9.65 -14.25 39.16
C SER A 18 -8.70 -13.44 38.31
N ALA A 19 -7.47 -13.91 38.16
CA ALA A 19 -6.57 -13.37 37.13
C ALA A 19 -7.31 -13.53 35.80
N VAL A 20 -7.81 -12.42 35.26
CA VAL A 20 -8.29 -12.37 33.88
C VAL A 20 -7.06 -12.66 33.03
N MET A 21 -6.92 -13.91 32.60
CA MET A 21 -5.90 -14.28 31.61
C MET A 21 -6.14 -13.38 30.41
N ALA A 22 -5.15 -12.53 30.11
CA ALA A 22 -5.18 -11.73 28.89
C ALA A 22 -5.37 -12.69 27.73
N LYS A 23 -6.43 -12.51 26.94
CA LYS A 23 -6.68 -13.35 25.77
C LYS A 23 -5.49 -13.21 24.83
N ASP A 24 -4.93 -14.33 24.38
CA ASP A 24 -3.84 -14.31 23.40
C ASP A 24 -4.27 -13.49 22.16
N ILE A 25 -3.43 -12.54 21.79
CA ILE A 25 -3.68 -11.73 20.59
C ILE A 25 -3.26 -12.56 19.38
N VAL A 26 -4.22 -12.85 18.48
CA VAL A 26 -3.98 -13.51 17.21
C VAL A 26 -4.35 -12.55 16.08
N VAL A 27 -3.36 -12.10 15.32
CA VAL A 27 -3.54 -11.19 14.19
C VAL A 27 -3.56 -12.01 12.90
N GLY A 28 -4.73 -12.02 12.24
CA GLY A 28 -4.92 -12.63 10.93
C GLY A 28 -4.62 -11.63 9.82
N VAL A 29 -3.71 -11.96 8.90
CA VAL A 29 -3.36 -11.09 7.78
C VAL A 29 -3.76 -11.75 6.46
N SER A 30 -4.64 -11.09 5.71
CA SER A 30 -5.06 -11.53 4.38
C SER A 30 -4.37 -10.67 3.32
N TRP A 31 -3.45 -11.30 2.59
CA TRP A 31 -2.72 -10.68 1.49
C TRP A 31 -3.46 -10.87 0.16
N SER A 32 -3.47 -9.85 -0.70
CA SER A 32 -4.01 -9.96 -2.07
C SER A 32 -3.16 -10.88 -2.94
N ASN A 33 -1.84 -10.73 -2.85
CA ASN A 33 -0.80 -11.53 -3.49
C ASN A 33 0.59 -11.11 -2.96
N PHE A 34 1.65 -11.79 -3.41
CA PHE A 34 3.04 -11.43 -3.12
C PHE A 34 3.86 -11.11 -4.37
N GLN A 35 3.22 -10.68 -5.45
CA GLN A 35 3.90 -10.34 -6.70
C GLN A 35 4.71 -9.03 -6.57
N GLU A 36 4.14 -8.01 -5.90
CA GLU A 36 4.83 -6.74 -5.68
C GLU A 36 5.89 -6.92 -4.58
N GLU A 37 7.12 -6.43 -4.84
CA GLU A 37 8.29 -6.62 -3.97
C GLU A 37 8.04 -6.14 -2.54
N ARG A 38 7.32 -5.04 -2.40
CA ARG A 38 7.07 -4.39 -1.11
C ARG A 38 6.34 -5.29 -0.10
N TRP A 39 5.40 -6.17 -0.54
CA TRP A 39 4.55 -6.94 0.40
C TRP A 39 5.34 -7.82 1.35
N LYS A 40 6.52 -8.30 0.96
CA LYS A 40 7.43 -9.04 1.84
C LYS A 40 8.04 -8.16 2.93
N THR A 41 8.35 -6.91 2.59
CA THR A 41 8.85 -5.92 3.55
C THR A 41 7.74 -5.48 4.50
N ASP A 42 6.52 -5.25 3.99
CA ASP A 42 5.33 -4.96 4.78
C ASP A 42 5.05 -6.08 5.79
N GLU A 43 5.07 -7.35 5.34
CA GLU A 43 4.87 -8.53 6.19
C GLU A 43 5.91 -8.61 7.31
N ALA A 44 7.18 -8.42 6.98
CA ALA A 44 8.26 -8.43 7.96
C ALA A 44 8.05 -7.33 9.01
N ALA A 45 7.73 -6.11 8.59
CA ALA A 45 7.49 -4.98 9.49
C ALA A 45 6.26 -5.19 10.40
N ILE A 46 5.19 -5.82 9.89
CA ILE A 46 4.04 -6.21 10.72
C ILE A 46 4.49 -7.22 11.79
N LYS A 47 5.20 -8.29 11.40
CA LYS A 47 5.69 -9.31 12.34
C LYS A 47 6.59 -8.72 13.41
N ASP A 48 7.53 -7.85 13.03
CA ASP A 48 8.43 -7.15 13.96
C ASP A 48 7.66 -6.26 14.94
N ALA A 49 6.61 -5.59 14.47
CA ALA A 49 5.78 -4.74 15.32
C ALA A 49 4.89 -5.52 16.30
N LEU A 50 4.53 -6.77 15.97
CA LEU A 50 3.75 -7.66 16.83
C LEU A 50 4.60 -8.34 17.91
N ALA A 51 5.87 -8.62 17.61
CA ALA A 51 6.76 -9.41 18.46
C ALA A 51 6.83 -8.93 19.94
N PRO A 52 6.95 -7.60 20.25
CA PRO A 52 7.01 -7.14 21.63
C PRO A 52 5.76 -7.42 22.47
N SER A 53 4.60 -7.61 21.82
CA SER A 53 3.33 -7.91 22.50
C SER A 53 3.08 -9.40 22.73
N GLY A 54 3.91 -10.27 22.15
CA GLY A 54 3.67 -11.72 22.12
C GLY A 54 2.50 -12.11 21.21
N ALA A 55 1.96 -11.21 20.39
CA ALA A 55 0.86 -11.49 19.49
C ALA A 55 1.27 -12.53 18.43
N LYS A 56 0.37 -13.49 18.20
CA LYS A 56 0.57 -14.52 17.18
C LYS A 56 0.19 -13.94 15.80
N TYR A 57 1.07 -14.13 14.83
CA TYR A 57 0.81 -13.82 13.42
C TYR A 57 0.34 -15.07 12.69
N ILE A 58 -0.79 -14.99 11.98
CA ILE A 58 -1.24 -15.98 11.00
C ILE A 58 -1.62 -15.28 9.70
N SER A 59 -1.39 -15.89 8.56
CA SER A 59 -1.68 -15.25 7.28
C SER A 59 -2.21 -16.20 6.22
N ALA A 60 -2.83 -15.62 5.19
CA ALA A 60 -3.26 -16.29 3.98
C ALA A 60 -2.95 -15.40 2.76
N ASP A 61 -2.66 -16.02 1.62
CA ASP A 61 -2.40 -15.38 0.33
C ASP A 61 -3.54 -15.70 -0.64
N ALA A 62 -4.27 -14.68 -1.04
CA ALA A 62 -5.39 -14.81 -1.97
C ALA A 62 -4.97 -15.14 -3.41
N GLN A 63 -3.68 -15.05 -3.73
CA GLN A 63 -3.13 -15.36 -5.06
C GLN A 63 -3.84 -14.60 -6.19
N ALA A 64 -4.16 -13.33 -5.93
CA ALA A 64 -4.90 -12.45 -6.82
C ALA A 64 -6.35 -12.93 -7.15
N SER A 65 -6.96 -13.72 -6.26
CA SER A 65 -8.35 -14.17 -6.40
C SER A 65 -9.25 -13.54 -5.32
N PRO A 66 -10.18 -12.63 -5.67
CA PRO A 66 -11.13 -12.05 -4.72
C PRO A 66 -11.98 -13.13 -4.03
N THR A 67 -12.42 -14.14 -4.76
CA THR A 67 -13.21 -15.25 -4.19
C THR A 67 -12.42 -16.06 -3.18
N LYS A 68 -11.14 -16.37 -3.48
CA LYS A 68 -10.27 -17.04 -2.53
C LYS A 68 -10.08 -16.19 -1.29
N GLN A 69 -9.94 -14.87 -1.44
CA GLN A 69 -9.73 -13.98 -0.30
C GLN A 69 -10.88 -14.01 0.70
N LEU A 70 -12.12 -14.13 0.25
CA LEU A 70 -13.28 -14.32 1.14
C LEU A 70 -13.11 -15.57 2.01
N THR A 71 -12.78 -16.72 1.40
CA THR A 71 -12.54 -17.97 2.13
C THR A 71 -11.33 -17.85 3.07
N ASP A 72 -10.25 -17.22 2.61
CA ASP A 72 -9.05 -17.02 3.43
C ASP A 72 -9.35 -16.22 4.72
N VAL A 73 -10.19 -15.17 4.63
CA VAL A 73 -10.60 -14.39 5.81
C VAL A 73 -11.44 -15.24 6.76
N GLU A 74 -12.39 -16.04 6.24
CA GLU A 74 -13.18 -16.96 7.06
C GLU A 74 -12.32 -18.00 7.78
N ASP A 75 -11.30 -18.53 7.08
CA ASP A 75 -10.34 -19.45 7.67
C ASP A 75 -9.50 -18.80 8.77
N LEU A 76 -9.06 -17.54 8.57
CA LEU A 76 -8.32 -16.79 9.59
C LEU A 76 -9.16 -16.57 10.85
N ILE A 77 -10.45 -16.22 10.70
CA ILE A 77 -11.40 -16.10 11.81
C ILE A 77 -11.52 -17.45 12.53
N SER A 78 -11.75 -18.53 11.78
CA SER A 78 -11.89 -19.89 12.34
C SER A 78 -10.65 -20.39 13.09
N LYS A 79 -9.45 -19.89 12.69
CA LYS A 79 -8.17 -20.15 13.37
C LYS A 79 -7.95 -19.25 14.60
N GLY A 80 -8.95 -18.47 14.99
CA GLY A 80 -8.96 -17.66 16.20
C GLY A 80 -8.36 -16.26 16.05
N ALA A 81 -8.25 -15.74 14.84
CA ALA A 81 -7.88 -14.34 14.66
C ALA A 81 -8.88 -13.44 15.42
N ASN A 82 -8.37 -12.55 16.25
CA ASN A 82 -9.16 -11.59 16.99
C ASN A 82 -8.90 -10.13 16.56
N VAL A 83 -8.08 -9.95 15.54
CA VAL A 83 -7.93 -8.76 14.70
C VAL A 83 -7.57 -9.21 13.29
N LEU A 84 -8.07 -8.52 12.27
CA LEU A 84 -7.74 -8.77 10.88
C LEU A 84 -7.03 -7.56 10.26
N ILE A 85 -5.97 -7.83 9.49
CA ILE A 85 -5.34 -6.89 8.58
C ILE A 85 -5.61 -7.41 7.17
N ILE A 86 -6.29 -6.62 6.34
CA ILE A 86 -6.71 -7.04 5.00
C ILE A 86 -6.14 -6.11 3.95
N LEU A 87 -5.25 -6.63 3.10
CA LEU A 87 -4.88 -6.03 1.84
C LEU A 87 -5.86 -6.55 0.78
N ALA A 88 -6.91 -5.81 0.48
CA ALA A 88 -7.98 -6.26 -0.39
C ALA A 88 -7.49 -6.47 -1.83
N MET A 89 -7.84 -7.60 -2.45
CA MET A 89 -7.64 -7.80 -3.89
C MET A 89 -8.67 -6.98 -4.69
N ASP A 90 -9.91 -6.95 -4.18
CA ASP A 90 -11.00 -6.14 -4.68
C ASP A 90 -11.75 -5.57 -3.48
N SER A 91 -11.82 -4.25 -3.41
CA SER A 91 -12.35 -3.52 -2.26
C SER A 91 -13.88 -3.64 -2.09
N GLU A 92 -14.59 -3.98 -3.14
CA GLU A 92 -16.03 -4.25 -3.09
C GLU A 92 -16.31 -5.72 -2.74
N ALA A 93 -15.60 -6.63 -3.40
CA ALA A 93 -15.80 -8.07 -3.21
C ALA A 93 -15.47 -8.52 -1.78
N ILE A 94 -14.60 -7.82 -1.05
CA ILE A 94 -14.19 -8.16 0.32
C ILE A 94 -15.23 -7.77 1.39
N LEU A 95 -16.19 -6.88 1.09
CA LEU A 95 -17.14 -6.33 2.06
C LEU A 95 -17.94 -7.40 2.84
N PRO A 96 -18.38 -8.53 2.26
CA PRO A 96 -19.04 -9.60 3.01
C PRO A 96 -18.16 -10.18 4.12
N ALA A 97 -16.87 -10.38 3.87
CA ALA A 97 -15.92 -10.88 4.86
C ALA A 97 -15.66 -9.86 5.99
N VAL A 98 -15.58 -8.57 5.64
CA VAL A 98 -15.47 -7.47 6.63
C VAL A 98 -16.72 -7.43 7.50
N LYS A 99 -17.91 -7.56 6.91
CA LYS A 99 -19.17 -7.63 7.67
C LYS A 99 -19.16 -8.81 8.63
N LYS A 100 -18.79 -10.00 8.19
CA LYS A 100 -18.70 -11.20 9.03
C LYS A 100 -17.77 -11.00 10.22
N ALA A 101 -16.56 -10.45 9.99
CA ALA A 101 -15.62 -10.13 11.05
C ALA A 101 -16.24 -9.17 12.09
N ASN A 102 -16.93 -8.13 11.62
CA ASN A 102 -17.59 -7.15 12.49
C ASN A 102 -18.73 -7.75 13.29
N ASP A 103 -19.55 -8.63 12.70
CA ASP A 103 -20.64 -9.35 13.39
C ASP A 103 -20.10 -10.24 14.53
N GLU A 104 -18.85 -10.73 14.39
CA GLU A 104 -18.14 -11.49 15.42
C GLU A 104 -17.32 -10.60 16.38
N GLY A 105 -17.41 -9.28 16.25
CA GLY A 105 -16.68 -8.32 17.09
C GLY A 105 -15.16 -8.27 16.82
N ILE A 106 -14.72 -8.73 15.65
CA ILE A 106 -13.32 -8.74 15.24
C ILE A 106 -13.00 -7.43 14.51
N PRO A 107 -12.11 -6.57 15.05
CA PRO A 107 -11.68 -5.36 14.37
C PRO A 107 -10.97 -5.65 13.05
N VAL A 108 -11.21 -4.79 12.03
CA VAL A 108 -10.61 -4.90 10.71
C VAL A 108 -9.76 -3.67 10.42
N ILE A 109 -8.55 -3.91 9.92
CA ILE A 109 -7.65 -2.91 9.36
C ILE A 109 -7.65 -3.10 7.83
N ALA A 110 -8.13 -2.09 7.10
CA ALA A 110 -7.96 -1.96 5.66
C ALA A 110 -6.54 -1.48 5.39
N TYR A 111 -5.67 -2.40 4.98
CA TYR A 111 -4.24 -2.17 4.83
C TYR A 111 -3.91 -1.74 3.40
N ASP A 112 -3.27 -0.59 3.25
CA ASP A 112 -2.85 0.04 1.99
C ASP A 112 -4.03 0.40 1.05
N ARG A 113 -4.96 -0.51 0.82
CA ARG A 113 -6.13 -0.34 -0.07
C ARG A 113 -7.37 -0.04 0.75
N GLU A 114 -8.11 0.99 0.37
CA GLU A 114 -9.34 1.36 1.06
C GLU A 114 -10.40 0.26 0.96
N ILE A 115 -11.07 0.02 2.07
CA ILE A 115 -12.33 -0.74 2.14
C ILE A 115 -13.37 0.24 2.67
N GLU A 116 -14.34 0.62 1.88
CA GLU A 116 -15.37 1.60 2.25
C GLU A 116 -16.37 1.01 3.26
N SER A 117 -15.87 0.74 4.46
CA SER A 117 -16.65 0.29 5.62
C SER A 117 -16.32 1.17 6.82
N PRO A 118 -17.31 1.79 7.49
CA PRO A 118 -17.08 2.67 8.65
C PRO A 118 -16.51 1.91 9.85
N SER A 119 -16.56 0.57 9.82
CA SER A 119 -16.00 -0.32 10.84
C SER A 119 -14.58 -0.82 10.50
N ALA A 120 -13.97 -0.36 9.42
CA ALA A 120 -12.58 -0.64 9.08
C ALA A 120 -11.68 0.55 9.37
N LEU A 121 -10.49 0.28 9.94
CA LEU A 121 -9.42 1.28 10.09
C LEU A 121 -8.59 1.30 8.81
N TYR A 122 -8.60 2.39 8.07
CA TYR A 122 -7.82 2.53 6.85
C TYR A 122 -6.42 3.06 7.12
N LEU A 123 -5.39 2.29 6.77
CA LEU A 123 -3.99 2.65 6.92
C LEU A 123 -3.30 2.62 5.56
N THR A 124 -2.80 3.76 5.11
CA THR A 124 -2.18 3.90 3.77
C THR A 124 -1.24 5.11 3.71
N PHE A 125 -0.82 5.48 2.50
CA PHE A 125 -0.14 6.73 2.18
C PHE A 125 -1.11 7.74 1.54
N ASP A 126 -0.72 9.02 1.45
CA ASP A 126 -1.47 10.03 0.69
C ASP A 126 -1.39 9.72 -0.83
N ASN A 127 -2.26 8.82 -1.29
CA ASN A 127 -2.24 8.35 -2.69
C ASN A 127 -2.56 9.46 -3.70
N VAL A 128 -3.43 10.42 -3.35
CA VAL A 128 -3.66 11.61 -4.21
C VAL A 128 -2.39 12.45 -4.29
N GLY A 129 -1.70 12.64 -3.17
CA GLY A 129 -0.39 13.30 -3.13
C GLY A 129 0.68 12.55 -3.94
N VAL A 130 0.69 11.22 -3.90
CA VAL A 130 1.55 10.37 -4.75
C VAL A 130 1.30 10.69 -6.23
N GLY A 131 0.05 10.67 -6.68
CA GLY A 131 -0.32 11.01 -8.05
C GLY A 131 0.14 12.38 -8.47
N ARG A 132 -0.04 13.40 -7.60
CA ARG A 132 0.47 14.77 -7.84
C ARG A 132 1.99 14.81 -8.01
N MET A 133 2.73 14.05 -7.19
CA MET A 133 4.20 14.01 -7.27
C MET A 133 4.67 13.35 -8.57
N MET A 134 4.03 12.24 -9.00
CA MET A 134 4.30 11.59 -10.29
C MET A 134 4.10 12.55 -11.44
N ALA A 135 2.94 13.17 -11.51
CA ALA A 135 2.58 14.09 -12.57
C ALA A 135 3.54 15.28 -12.67
N LYS A 136 3.87 15.92 -11.54
CA LYS A 136 4.84 17.03 -11.49
C LYS A 136 6.21 16.64 -11.99
N ALA A 137 6.70 15.43 -11.63
CA ALA A 137 8.01 14.97 -12.07
C ALA A 137 8.04 14.68 -13.59
N VAL A 138 6.97 14.07 -14.12
CA VAL A 138 6.88 13.78 -15.56
C VAL A 138 6.66 15.07 -16.36
N GLU A 139 5.79 15.97 -15.91
CA GLU A 139 5.54 17.27 -16.56
C GLU A 139 6.80 18.14 -16.58
N ALA A 140 7.56 18.17 -15.49
CA ALA A 140 8.83 18.88 -15.45
C ALA A 140 9.87 18.34 -16.47
N ALA A 141 9.86 17.02 -16.70
CA ALA A 141 10.72 16.39 -17.70
C ALA A 141 10.22 16.58 -19.15
N LYS A 142 8.89 16.68 -19.34
CA LYS A 142 8.26 16.83 -20.66
C LYS A 142 7.00 17.69 -20.55
N PRO A 143 7.08 19.03 -20.62
CA PRO A 143 5.95 19.92 -20.31
C PRO A 143 4.84 19.96 -21.37
N ALA A 144 5.02 19.27 -22.48
CA ALA A 144 4.05 19.19 -23.57
C ALA A 144 4.26 17.91 -24.38
N GLY A 145 3.20 17.41 -25.02
CA GLY A 145 3.29 16.27 -25.92
C GLY A 145 2.18 15.22 -25.68
N ASN A 146 2.41 14.05 -26.24
CA ASN A 146 1.49 12.92 -26.19
C ASN A 146 1.78 12.08 -24.93
N TYR A 147 0.85 12.05 -24.00
CA TYR A 147 0.98 11.33 -22.73
C TYR A 147 0.19 10.03 -22.75
N ALA A 148 0.79 8.98 -22.25
CA ALA A 148 0.12 7.72 -21.93
C ALA A 148 -0.04 7.55 -20.42
N PHE A 149 -1.13 6.93 -19.98
CA PHE A 149 -1.44 6.67 -18.58
C PHE A 149 -1.62 5.17 -18.37
N ILE A 150 -0.75 4.58 -17.56
CA ILE A 150 -0.81 3.16 -17.20
C ILE A 150 -1.22 3.08 -15.73
N LYS A 151 -2.50 2.76 -15.53
CA LYS A 151 -3.17 2.72 -14.24
C LYS A 151 -3.04 1.33 -13.61
N GLY A 152 -3.21 1.27 -12.29
CA GLY A 152 -3.21 0.05 -11.51
C GLY A 152 -4.40 -0.87 -11.77
N ASP A 153 -4.73 -1.71 -10.79
CA ASP A 153 -5.88 -2.60 -10.86
C ASP A 153 -7.19 -1.82 -10.62
N LYS A 154 -8.21 -2.14 -11.41
CA LYS A 154 -9.50 -1.45 -11.32
C LYS A 154 -10.29 -1.77 -10.03
N GLY A 155 -10.04 -2.91 -9.41
CA GLY A 155 -10.64 -3.31 -8.13
C GLY A 155 -9.96 -2.65 -6.91
N ASP A 156 -8.86 -1.92 -7.13
CA ASP A 156 -8.12 -1.20 -6.11
C ASP A 156 -8.36 0.31 -6.21
N PRO A 157 -9.04 0.94 -5.23
CA PRO A 157 -9.30 2.39 -5.24
C PRO A 157 -8.04 3.26 -5.36
N ASN A 158 -6.87 2.74 -4.99
CA ASN A 158 -5.61 3.48 -5.11
C ASN A 158 -5.34 3.91 -6.55
N ALA A 159 -5.67 3.08 -7.56
CA ALA A 159 -5.50 3.46 -8.96
C ALA A 159 -6.25 4.76 -9.30
N ASP A 160 -7.48 4.91 -8.82
CA ASP A 160 -8.27 6.11 -9.08
C ASP A 160 -7.85 7.30 -8.18
N PHE A 161 -7.40 7.06 -6.94
CA PHE A 161 -6.81 8.12 -6.11
C PHE A 161 -5.54 8.70 -6.74
N LEU A 162 -4.64 7.84 -7.20
CA LEU A 162 -3.43 8.24 -7.92
C LEU A 162 -3.79 9.06 -9.15
N PHE A 163 -4.71 8.53 -9.97
CA PHE A 163 -5.13 9.19 -11.20
C PHE A 163 -5.80 10.54 -10.93
N SER A 164 -6.57 10.69 -9.84
CA SER A 164 -7.16 11.97 -9.46
C SER A 164 -6.09 13.02 -9.19
N GLY A 165 -5.03 12.66 -8.46
CA GLY A 165 -3.89 13.54 -8.19
C GLY A 165 -3.09 13.86 -9.47
N ILE A 166 -2.95 12.90 -10.38
CA ILE A 166 -2.34 13.10 -11.70
C ILE A 166 -3.16 14.10 -12.51
N ALA A 167 -4.49 13.90 -12.57
CA ALA A 167 -5.40 14.76 -13.30
C ALA A 167 -5.40 16.19 -12.76
N GLU A 168 -5.39 16.40 -11.45
CA GLU A 168 -5.30 17.75 -10.86
C GLU A 168 -4.10 18.54 -11.38
N VAL A 169 -2.93 17.91 -11.49
CA VAL A 169 -1.71 18.57 -11.95
C VAL A 169 -1.71 18.80 -13.45
N LEU A 170 -2.10 17.80 -14.24
CA LEU A 170 -1.98 17.87 -15.70
C LEU A 170 -3.16 18.54 -16.40
N LYS A 171 -4.31 18.66 -15.73
CA LYS A 171 -5.52 19.24 -16.32
C LYS A 171 -5.29 20.64 -16.95
N PRO A 172 -4.60 21.60 -16.34
CA PRO A 172 -4.37 22.91 -16.98
C PRO A 172 -3.60 22.81 -18.30
N ALA A 173 -2.61 21.93 -18.40
CA ALA A 173 -1.83 21.73 -19.62
C ALA A 173 -2.63 20.95 -20.68
N MET A 174 -3.49 20.02 -20.26
CA MET A 174 -4.40 19.28 -21.14
C MET A 174 -5.49 20.22 -21.69
N ASP A 175 -6.12 21.02 -20.86
CA ASP A 175 -7.15 22.01 -21.29
C ASP A 175 -6.57 23.05 -22.27
N ALA A 176 -5.29 23.41 -22.10
CA ALA A 176 -4.57 24.28 -23.02
C ALA A 176 -4.07 23.58 -24.29
N GLY A 177 -4.35 22.28 -24.45
CA GLY A 177 -3.91 21.48 -25.61
C GLY A 177 -2.40 21.22 -25.69
N LYS A 178 -1.65 21.55 -24.63
CA LYS A 178 -0.21 21.29 -24.55
C LYS A 178 0.08 19.80 -24.32
N ILE A 179 -0.72 19.14 -23.51
CA ILE A 179 -0.65 17.71 -23.23
C ILE A 179 -1.88 17.03 -23.83
N LYS A 180 -1.67 15.92 -24.55
CA LYS A 180 -2.73 15.10 -25.12
C LYS A 180 -2.70 13.71 -24.51
N ASN A 181 -3.82 13.22 -23.98
CA ASN A 181 -3.97 11.82 -23.62
C ASN A 181 -4.09 10.99 -24.90
N VAL A 182 -3.09 10.16 -25.20
CA VAL A 182 -3.06 9.28 -26.38
C VAL A 182 -3.32 7.83 -26.04
N GLY A 183 -3.47 7.51 -24.77
CA GLY A 183 -3.86 6.18 -24.29
C GLY A 183 -3.90 6.09 -22.79
N GLU A 184 -4.92 5.40 -22.28
CA GLU A 184 -5.14 5.14 -20.87
C GLU A 184 -5.62 3.70 -20.70
N SER A 185 -5.04 2.97 -19.75
CA SER A 185 -5.41 1.58 -19.50
C SER A 185 -5.17 1.19 -18.05
N TYR A 186 -6.10 0.44 -17.48
CA TYR A 186 -5.86 -0.29 -16.23
C TYR A 186 -5.01 -1.53 -16.50
N SER A 187 -4.26 -1.96 -15.48
CA SER A 187 -3.40 -3.14 -15.53
C SER A 187 -3.81 -4.12 -14.44
N ASP A 188 -4.56 -5.16 -14.83
CA ASP A 188 -5.13 -6.13 -13.89
C ASP A 188 -4.05 -6.71 -12.98
N GLY A 189 -4.32 -6.71 -11.67
CA GLY A 189 -3.45 -7.19 -10.61
C GLY A 189 -2.16 -6.38 -10.46
N TRP A 190 -2.06 -5.16 -11.00
CA TRP A 190 -0.83 -4.34 -11.02
C TRP A 190 0.35 -5.02 -11.73
N LYS A 191 0.06 -6.01 -12.62
CA LYS A 191 1.08 -6.89 -13.22
C LYS A 191 1.93 -6.16 -14.26
N PRO A 192 3.28 -6.27 -14.18
CA PRO A 192 4.20 -5.73 -15.17
C PRO A 192 3.91 -6.16 -16.61
N ASP A 193 3.56 -7.45 -16.80
CA ASP A 193 3.26 -8.00 -18.13
C ASP A 193 2.00 -7.38 -18.74
N ASN A 194 0.99 -7.07 -17.93
CA ASN A 194 -0.22 -6.38 -18.39
C ASN A 194 0.08 -4.93 -18.77
N ALA A 195 0.89 -4.25 -17.95
CA ALA A 195 1.35 -2.90 -18.23
C ALA A 195 2.21 -2.83 -19.51
N GLN A 196 3.09 -3.82 -19.74
CA GLN A 196 3.87 -3.93 -20.97
C GLN A 196 2.95 -4.07 -22.19
N LYS A 197 1.99 -5.00 -22.17
CA LYS A 197 1.01 -5.18 -23.27
C LYS A 197 0.21 -3.91 -23.54
N ASN A 198 -0.26 -3.25 -22.47
CA ASN A 198 -0.98 -1.99 -22.58
C ASN A 198 -0.13 -0.91 -23.27
N MET A 199 1.14 -0.79 -22.87
CA MET A 199 2.06 0.17 -23.46
C MET A 199 2.38 -0.16 -24.92
N GLU A 200 2.60 -1.43 -25.27
CA GLU A 200 2.82 -1.88 -26.65
C GLU A 200 1.62 -1.54 -27.57
N GLN A 201 0.39 -1.72 -27.06
CA GLN A 201 -0.83 -1.34 -27.79
C GLN A 201 -0.91 0.19 -28.01
N ILE A 202 -0.59 0.97 -26.97
CA ILE A 202 -0.59 2.44 -27.06
C ILE A 202 0.48 2.91 -28.05
N LEU A 203 1.68 2.36 -28.02
CA LEU A 203 2.76 2.66 -28.96
C LEU A 203 2.35 2.35 -30.41
N THR A 204 1.79 1.17 -30.63
CA THR A 204 1.32 0.75 -31.97
C THR A 204 0.24 1.70 -32.48
N LYS A 205 -0.79 2.00 -31.68
CA LYS A 205 -1.91 2.89 -32.04
C LYS A 205 -1.45 4.29 -32.42
N ASN A 206 -0.36 4.75 -31.80
CA ASN A 206 0.15 6.11 -31.96
C ASN A 206 1.41 6.18 -32.85
N ASN A 207 1.77 5.12 -33.58
CA ASN A 207 2.98 5.06 -34.40
C ASN A 207 4.24 5.47 -33.61
N ASN A 208 4.35 4.97 -32.39
CA ASN A 208 5.44 5.28 -31.42
C ASN A 208 5.54 6.77 -31.00
N LYS A 209 4.52 7.58 -31.28
CA LYS A 209 4.48 9.01 -30.92
C LYS A 209 3.92 9.18 -29.50
N VAL A 210 4.65 8.70 -28.50
CA VAL A 210 4.40 8.89 -27.08
C VAL A 210 5.56 9.66 -26.51
N ASP A 211 5.29 10.78 -25.86
CA ASP A 211 6.26 11.72 -25.34
C ASP A 211 6.52 11.55 -23.84
N ALA A 212 5.55 11.02 -23.09
CA ALA A 212 5.66 10.76 -21.65
C ALA A 212 4.71 9.65 -21.21
N VAL A 213 5.05 8.93 -20.16
CA VAL A 213 4.20 7.91 -19.54
C VAL A 213 4.07 8.19 -18.03
N VAL A 214 2.84 8.37 -17.57
CA VAL A 214 2.53 8.37 -16.15
C VAL A 214 2.07 6.95 -15.80
N CYS A 215 2.95 6.19 -15.15
CA CYS A 215 2.72 4.82 -14.72
C CYS A 215 2.59 4.79 -13.19
N GLU A 216 1.57 4.10 -12.69
CA GLU A 216 1.15 4.23 -11.29
C GLU A 216 1.93 3.38 -10.30
N ASN A 217 2.77 2.39 -10.73
CA ASN A 217 3.74 1.78 -9.82
C ASN A 217 5.03 1.34 -10.52
N ASP A 218 6.02 0.98 -9.73
CA ASP A 218 7.37 0.65 -10.18
C ASP A 218 7.46 -0.70 -10.88
N GLY A 219 6.68 -1.68 -10.46
CA GLY A 219 6.59 -2.98 -11.13
C GLY A 219 6.09 -2.82 -12.57
N MET A 220 4.95 -2.13 -12.73
CA MET A 220 4.37 -1.80 -14.05
C MET A 220 5.30 -0.90 -14.87
N ALA A 221 5.99 0.07 -14.24
CA ALA A 221 6.97 0.90 -14.92
C ALA A 221 8.11 0.05 -15.54
N GLY A 222 8.46 -1.08 -14.91
CA GLY A 222 9.37 -2.06 -15.51
C GLY A 222 8.87 -2.60 -16.83
N GLY A 223 7.59 -3.00 -16.90
CA GLY A 223 6.94 -3.44 -18.13
C GLY A 223 6.84 -2.34 -19.20
N VAL A 224 6.46 -1.12 -18.77
CA VAL A 224 6.45 0.08 -19.64
C VAL A 224 7.84 0.32 -20.26
N VAL A 225 8.89 0.31 -19.44
CA VAL A 225 10.28 0.52 -19.89
C VAL A 225 10.71 -0.59 -20.85
N ALA A 226 10.28 -1.84 -20.66
CA ALA A 226 10.56 -2.93 -21.59
C ALA A 226 9.91 -2.68 -22.97
N ALA A 227 8.62 -2.27 -23.00
CA ALA A 227 7.93 -1.89 -24.23
C ALA A 227 8.60 -0.71 -24.95
N LEU A 228 8.99 0.34 -24.20
CA LEU A 228 9.72 1.50 -24.74
C LEU A 228 11.11 1.10 -25.28
N LYS A 229 11.81 0.20 -24.59
CA LYS A 229 13.12 -0.29 -25.01
C LYS A 229 13.06 -1.01 -26.36
N ALA A 230 12.04 -1.80 -26.59
CA ALA A 230 11.83 -2.49 -27.87
C ALA A 230 11.67 -1.52 -29.07
N GLN A 231 11.31 -0.25 -28.80
CA GLN A 231 11.14 0.80 -29.80
C GLN A 231 12.29 1.84 -29.78
N GLY A 232 13.36 1.63 -28.98
CA GLY A 232 14.45 2.59 -28.85
C GLY A 232 14.09 3.86 -28.05
N LEU A 233 12.98 3.85 -27.30
CA LEU A 233 12.43 5.01 -26.58
C LEU A 233 12.77 5.02 -25.07
N ALA A 234 13.35 3.94 -24.53
CA ALA A 234 13.74 3.89 -23.12
C ALA A 234 14.83 4.92 -22.82
N GLY A 235 14.64 5.73 -21.78
CA GLY A 235 15.52 6.85 -21.41
C GLY A 235 15.28 8.13 -22.24
N VAL A 236 14.43 8.10 -23.25
CA VAL A 236 13.97 9.27 -24.03
C VAL A 236 12.60 9.73 -23.50
N VAL A 237 11.69 8.78 -23.29
CA VAL A 237 10.36 9.00 -22.77
C VAL A 237 10.41 8.93 -21.23
N PRO A 238 10.05 10.01 -20.50
CA PRO A 238 9.99 9.98 -19.04
C PRO A 238 8.87 9.05 -18.55
N VAL A 239 9.18 8.28 -17.50
CA VAL A 239 8.26 7.30 -16.88
C VAL A 239 8.23 7.51 -15.38
N SER A 240 7.03 7.58 -14.79
CA SER A 240 6.86 7.58 -13.34
C SER A 240 6.66 6.18 -12.77
N GLY A 241 6.73 6.08 -11.46
CA GLY A 241 6.33 4.93 -10.65
C GLY A 241 6.17 5.31 -9.19
N GLN A 242 5.80 4.35 -8.36
CA GLN A 242 5.78 4.46 -6.90
C GLN A 242 6.22 3.14 -6.27
N ASP A 243 6.41 3.16 -4.96
CA ASP A 243 6.77 2.13 -3.98
C ASP A 243 8.26 2.10 -3.64
N GLY A 244 9.14 2.56 -4.50
CA GLY A 244 10.59 2.56 -4.26
C GLY A 244 11.21 1.18 -4.46
N ASP A 245 10.70 0.39 -5.40
CA ASP A 245 11.26 -0.91 -5.75
C ASP A 245 12.74 -0.79 -6.09
N LYS A 246 13.57 -1.72 -5.63
CA LYS A 246 15.03 -1.67 -5.85
C LYS A 246 15.39 -1.57 -7.33
N ALA A 247 14.68 -2.32 -8.17
CA ALA A 247 14.86 -2.25 -9.62
C ALA A 247 14.48 -0.88 -10.20
N ALA A 248 13.48 -0.21 -9.65
CA ALA A 248 13.08 1.13 -10.09
C ALA A 248 14.10 2.19 -9.70
N ILE A 249 14.65 2.13 -8.50
CA ILE A 249 15.69 3.04 -8.05
C ILE A 249 16.95 2.90 -8.94
N ASN A 250 17.31 1.69 -9.33
CA ASN A 250 18.37 1.47 -10.31
C ASN A 250 17.99 2.04 -11.70
N ARG A 251 16.74 1.83 -12.18
CA ARG A 251 16.26 2.44 -13.45
C ARG A 251 16.32 3.98 -13.41
N ILE A 252 16.08 4.59 -12.25
CA ILE A 252 16.23 6.04 -12.07
C ILE A 252 17.72 6.44 -12.24
N ALA A 253 18.64 5.71 -11.64
CA ALA A 253 20.06 5.94 -11.83
C ALA A 253 20.48 5.74 -13.30
N LEU A 254 19.99 4.71 -13.96
CA LEU A 254 20.22 4.45 -15.38
C LEU A 254 19.55 5.49 -16.32
N GLY A 255 18.53 6.21 -15.84
CA GLY A 255 17.78 7.21 -16.61
C GLY A 255 16.63 6.67 -17.44
N THR A 256 16.23 5.43 -17.23
CA THR A 256 15.09 4.81 -17.92
C THR A 256 13.77 4.95 -17.16
N GLN A 257 13.82 5.44 -15.91
CA GLN A 257 12.67 5.90 -15.13
C GLN A 257 12.99 7.27 -14.54
N THR A 258 12.00 8.17 -14.45
CA THR A 258 12.19 9.56 -14.03
C THR A 258 12.06 9.73 -12.53
N VAL A 259 11.09 9.05 -11.94
CA VAL A 259 10.72 9.16 -10.53
C VAL A 259 10.12 7.87 -10.02
N SER A 260 10.39 7.54 -8.77
CA SER A 260 9.59 6.64 -7.95
C SER A 260 9.11 7.38 -6.71
N ILE A 261 7.83 7.34 -6.43
CA ILE A 261 7.30 7.91 -5.18
C ILE A 261 7.40 6.83 -4.12
N TRP A 262 8.44 6.95 -3.30
CA TRP A 262 8.73 5.96 -2.27
C TRP A 262 7.72 6.02 -1.14
N LYS A 263 7.13 4.88 -0.89
CA LYS A 263 6.27 4.57 0.25
C LYS A 263 7.04 3.62 1.17
N ASP A 264 7.62 4.12 2.26
CA ASP A 264 8.37 3.25 3.19
C ASP A 264 7.43 2.25 3.86
N SER A 265 7.33 1.07 3.29
CA SER A 265 6.41 0.01 3.74
C SER A 265 6.73 -0.49 5.15
N ARG A 266 7.96 -0.24 5.66
CA ARG A 266 8.34 -0.53 7.05
C ARG A 266 7.53 0.31 8.03
N ASP A 267 7.30 1.59 7.71
CA ASP A 267 6.50 2.48 8.54
C ASP A 267 5.01 2.08 8.51
N LEU A 268 4.47 1.70 7.34
CA LEU A 268 3.09 1.26 7.23
C LEU A 268 2.85 -0.07 7.95
N GLY A 269 3.74 -1.06 7.76
CA GLY A 269 3.65 -2.35 8.43
C GLY A 269 3.77 -2.23 9.96
N LYS A 270 4.69 -1.38 10.43
CA LYS A 270 4.83 -1.06 11.86
C LYS A 270 3.55 -0.44 12.43
N LEU A 271 2.98 0.54 11.73
CA LEU A 271 1.73 1.18 12.12
C LEU A 271 0.59 0.16 12.20
N ALA A 272 0.48 -0.73 11.22
CA ALA A 272 -0.56 -1.75 11.19
C ALA A 272 -0.42 -2.75 12.34
N GLY A 273 0.78 -3.27 12.61
CA GLY A 273 1.02 -4.18 13.72
C GLY A 273 0.71 -3.54 15.08
N GLN A 274 1.16 -2.30 15.31
CA GLN A 274 0.86 -1.55 16.54
C GLN A 274 -0.64 -1.27 16.68
N SER A 275 -1.32 -0.90 15.60
CA SER A 275 -2.76 -0.67 15.59
C SER A 275 -3.53 -1.95 15.87
N ALA A 276 -3.11 -3.09 15.29
CA ALA A 276 -3.73 -4.39 15.54
C ALA A 276 -3.68 -4.79 17.02
N VAL A 277 -2.52 -4.64 17.67
CA VAL A 277 -2.38 -4.90 19.11
C VAL A 277 -3.31 -3.99 19.92
N ALA A 278 -3.33 -2.70 19.61
CA ALA A 278 -4.16 -1.74 20.33
C ALA A 278 -5.68 -2.04 20.18
N LEU A 279 -6.13 -2.43 18.98
CA LEU A 279 -7.51 -2.82 18.72
C LEU A 279 -7.88 -4.12 19.44
N ALA A 280 -6.99 -5.12 19.45
CA ALA A 280 -7.18 -6.36 20.20
C ALA A 280 -7.31 -6.13 21.71
N GLN A 281 -6.65 -5.08 22.23
CA GLN A 281 -6.76 -4.62 23.62
C GLN A 281 -8.01 -3.76 23.89
N GLY A 282 -8.91 -3.60 22.92
CA GLY A 282 -10.16 -2.87 23.05
C GLY A 282 -10.06 -1.36 22.87
N LYS A 283 -8.95 -0.82 22.35
CA LYS A 283 -8.89 0.60 22.00
C LYS A 283 -9.81 0.88 20.81
N LYS A 284 -10.49 2.03 20.85
CA LYS A 284 -11.31 2.49 19.71
C LYS A 284 -10.40 2.96 18.58
N MET A 285 -10.78 2.71 17.32
CA MET A 285 -10.06 3.18 16.12
C MET A 285 -9.79 4.68 16.18
N THR A 286 -10.80 5.48 16.53
CA THR A 286 -10.71 6.95 16.63
C THR A 286 -9.76 7.47 17.73
N ALA A 287 -9.34 6.61 18.65
CA ALA A 287 -8.39 6.95 19.71
C ALA A 287 -6.94 6.57 19.36
N LEU A 288 -6.69 5.99 18.18
CA LEU A 288 -5.35 5.67 17.72
C LEU A 288 -4.62 6.91 17.21
N PRO A 289 -3.29 6.99 17.37
CA PRO A 289 -2.52 8.15 16.94
C PRO A 289 -2.65 8.43 15.44
N GLY A 290 -2.85 9.69 15.09
CA GLY A 290 -2.89 10.15 13.70
C GLY A 290 -4.18 9.84 12.94
N VAL A 291 -5.14 9.15 13.56
CA VAL A 291 -6.42 8.84 12.91
C VAL A 291 -7.24 10.10 12.67
N LYS A 292 -7.72 10.23 11.45
CA LYS A 292 -8.62 11.30 10.98
C LYS A 292 -9.76 10.69 10.16
N PRO A 293 -10.91 11.37 10.05
CA PRO A 293 -11.94 10.98 9.08
C PRO A 293 -11.39 11.05 7.65
N PHE A 294 -11.69 10.04 6.85
CA PHE A 294 -11.40 9.97 5.42
C PHE A 294 -12.67 9.54 4.67
N SER A 295 -12.97 10.18 3.54
CA SER A 295 -14.16 9.90 2.72
C SER A 295 -13.87 10.13 1.23
N GLY A 296 -12.64 9.77 0.81
CA GLY A 296 -12.19 9.94 -0.57
C GLY A 296 -12.67 8.85 -1.52
N GLY A 297 -13.17 7.72 -1.01
CA GLY A 297 -13.64 6.60 -1.81
C GLY A 297 -14.86 6.91 -2.68
N ALA A 298 -15.15 6.04 -3.64
CA ALA A 298 -16.18 6.26 -4.65
C ALA A 298 -17.60 6.39 -4.08
N LYS A 299 -17.86 5.76 -2.94
CA LYS A 299 -19.16 5.83 -2.24
C LYS A 299 -19.20 6.91 -1.16
N HIS A 300 -18.08 7.63 -0.95
CA HIS A 300 -17.95 8.67 0.07
C HIS A 300 -18.27 8.21 1.49
N VAL A 301 -18.05 6.92 1.78
CA VAL A 301 -18.19 6.39 3.14
C VAL A 301 -17.10 6.98 4.01
N THR A 302 -17.47 7.56 5.16
CA THR A 302 -16.47 8.06 6.10
C THR A 302 -15.88 6.91 6.89
N VAL A 303 -14.56 6.72 6.77
CA VAL A 303 -13.76 5.74 7.50
C VAL A 303 -12.77 6.44 8.44
N SER A 304 -12.32 5.74 9.47
CA SER A 304 -11.19 6.19 10.29
C SER A 304 -9.88 5.87 9.57
N GLY A 305 -9.05 6.88 9.26
CA GLY A 305 -7.87 6.66 8.42
C GLY A 305 -6.60 7.31 8.96
N VAL A 306 -5.45 6.71 8.63
CA VAL A 306 -4.11 7.32 8.77
C VAL A 306 -3.43 7.26 7.41
N LEU A 307 -3.04 8.42 6.89
CA LEU A 307 -2.34 8.55 5.63
C LEU A 307 -0.90 9.00 5.90
N LEU A 308 0.07 8.14 5.59
CA LEU A 308 1.49 8.43 5.71
C LEU A 308 1.97 9.32 4.56
N THR A 309 3.04 10.05 4.80
CA THR A 309 3.64 10.96 3.80
C THR A 309 4.60 10.20 2.90
N PRO A 310 4.38 10.17 1.58
CA PRO A 310 5.32 9.60 0.61
C PRO A 310 6.47 10.55 0.29
N LEU A 311 7.53 10.04 -0.37
CA LEU A 311 8.69 10.82 -0.78
C LEU A 311 9.03 10.58 -2.24
N ALA A 312 9.16 11.64 -3.04
CA ALA A 312 9.62 11.52 -4.43
C ALA A 312 11.14 11.26 -4.49
N VAL A 313 11.52 10.16 -5.13
CA VAL A 313 12.92 9.80 -5.40
C VAL A 313 13.19 9.97 -6.89
N THR A 314 14.19 10.79 -7.18
CA THR A 314 14.68 11.09 -8.53
C THR A 314 16.18 10.91 -8.57
N ARG A 315 16.79 11.09 -9.74
CA ARG A 315 18.26 11.04 -9.86
C ARG A 315 18.98 12.07 -8.98
N ALA A 316 18.31 13.18 -8.63
CA ALA A 316 18.92 14.26 -7.85
C ALA A 316 19.05 13.92 -6.35
N ASN A 317 18.28 12.96 -5.82
CA ASN A 317 18.21 12.65 -4.40
C ASN A 317 18.29 11.14 -4.08
N LEU A 318 18.99 10.36 -4.90
CA LEU A 318 19.17 8.91 -4.70
C LEU A 318 19.79 8.55 -3.33
N ASN A 319 20.54 9.46 -2.71
CA ASN A 319 21.10 9.25 -1.37
C ASN A 319 20.01 9.04 -0.32
N VAL A 320 18.86 9.70 -0.44
CA VAL A 320 17.82 9.68 0.61
C VAL A 320 17.35 8.26 0.94
N ILE A 321 17.14 7.44 -0.08
CA ILE A 321 16.65 6.06 0.08
C ILE A 321 17.76 5.12 0.55
N VAL A 322 19.03 5.44 0.20
CA VAL A 322 20.21 4.70 0.69
C VAL A 322 20.48 5.05 2.16
N ASP A 323 20.44 6.33 2.53
CA ASP A 323 20.66 6.80 3.91
C ASP A 323 19.60 6.24 4.87
N LYS A 324 18.40 5.94 4.36
CA LYS A 324 17.33 5.25 5.09
C LYS A 324 17.51 3.72 5.16
N GLY A 325 18.58 3.17 4.56
CA GLY A 325 18.86 1.73 4.57
C GLY A 325 17.85 0.89 3.77
N TRP A 326 17.14 1.49 2.81
CA TRP A 326 16.18 0.79 1.97
C TRP A 326 16.86 -0.05 0.88
N ILE A 327 17.90 0.50 0.28
CA ILE A 327 18.70 -0.11 -0.79
C ILE A 327 20.17 0.30 -0.61
N THR A 328 21.12 -0.51 -1.06
CA THR A 328 22.53 -0.18 -1.01
C THR A 328 22.95 0.73 -2.17
N LYS A 329 24.01 1.54 -1.97
CA LYS A 329 24.59 2.34 -3.06
C LYS A 329 25.02 1.47 -4.25
N ALA A 330 25.55 0.28 -3.99
CA ALA A 330 25.97 -0.65 -5.02
C ALA A 330 24.80 -1.11 -5.91
N GLU A 331 23.65 -1.45 -5.30
CA GLU A 331 22.42 -1.83 -6.03
C GLU A 331 21.90 -0.64 -6.86
N VAL A 332 21.83 0.57 -6.27
CA VAL A 332 21.41 1.78 -6.99
C VAL A 332 22.27 2.02 -8.21
N CYS A 333 23.59 1.90 -8.08
CA CYS A 333 24.55 2.29 -9.09
C CYS A 333 24.95 1.16 -10.06
N ALA A 334 24.32 -0.01 -9.95
CA ALA A 334 24.62 -1.13 -10.85
C ALA A 334 24.43 -0.74 -12.32
N GLY A 335 25.50 -0.77 -13.12
CA GLY A 335 25.49 -0.38 -14.53
C GLY A 335 25.35 1.12 -14.82
N ALA A 336 25.26 1.97 -13.81
CA ALA A 336 25.16 3.41 -14.01
C ALA A 336 26.53 4.03 -14.38
N ASN A 337 26.49 5.03 -15.28
CA ASN A 337 27.69 5.79 -15.66
C ASN A 337 27.96 6.89 -14.63
N PRO A 338 29.10 6.84 -13.87
CA PRO A 338 29.41 7.84 -12.86
C PRO A 338 29.59 9.27 -13.41
N ALA A 339 29.90 9.40 -14.71
CA ALA A 339 29.98 10.71 -15.34
C ALA A 339 28.61 11.39 -15.49
N VAL A 340 27.54 10.59 -15.59
CA VAL A 340 26.16 11.05 -15.77
C VAL A 340 25.41 11.09 -14.43
N VAL A 341 25.78 10.21 -13.49
CA VAL A 341 25.14 10.07 -12.18
C VAL A 341 26.19 10.37 -11.10
N PRO A 342 26.34 11.63 -10.65
CA PRO A 342 27.38 12.01 -9.69
C PRO A 342 27.32 11.24 -8.37
N TYR A 343 26.13 10.82 -7.94
CA TYR A 343 25.94 9.98 -6.77
C TYR A 343 26.68 8.63 -6.86
N CYS A 344 26.91 8.12 -8.07
CA CYS A 344 27.55 6.82 -8.32
C CYS A 344 29.08 6.91 -8.52
N LYS A 345 29.68 8.06 -8.23
CA LYS A 345 31.14 8.24 -8.18
C LYS A 345 31.77 7.55 -6.99
#